data_3c0c3c1954845b0d8b004fb0792df958
#
_entry.id   3c0c3c1954845b0d8b004fb0792df958
#
_cell.length_a   1.000
_cell.length_b   1.000
_cell.length_c   1.000
_cell.angle_alpha   90.00
_cell.angle_beta   90.00
_cell.angle_gamma   90.00
#
_symmetry.space_group_name_H-M   'P 1'
#
loop_
_entity.id
_entity.type
_entity.pdbx_description
1 polymer ?
#
loop_
_entity_poly.entity_id
_entity_poly.type
_entity_poly.pdbx_seq_one_letter_code
_entity_poly.pdbx_strand_id
1 'polypeptide(L)'
;MNVDGKILVSGAGVAGLTAAYWLAAYGFEVTVVERAPGLAPGGQGLDIRGPALQVAQRMNLLDTIRQRGTQQRGMSVVDAEGHELFRSTERTLTGGQFDAPDIEILRDDLCDVLFDAVGAKAEFLFGNRVAGLHTHDDGATVTFGNGVTRDFDLVIGADGLHSGVRGLVFGPSQDFHHHLSGYLAVFSVPNFLGLDHWQTFHKHDHAVIGVLGVRPDDRARAYVMFDTDDRFGYDYRDVTAQKNLVAGWLAGAGWEVPRILAHLTDADDFHVDNYGQVRMDSWVRGQVALVGDAGFSTSPRTGQGTTVAMVAAYVLAGELSAHHGDLAAGLASYEATLRDYVIRNQRRAQELTSHVLLETSSEHGADTHPEGIPDFGSMTEPFALKNY
;
A
#
# COMPACT_ATOMS: atom_id res chain seq x y z
N MET A 1 2.07 -6.60 -32.40
CA MET A 1 0.66 -6.80 -32.75
C MET A 1 -0.12 -5.93 -31.79
N ASN A 2 -0.95 -5.02 -32.28
CA ASN A 2 -1.85 -4.27 -31.39
C ASN A 2 -2.85 -5.27 -30.83
N VAL A 3 -2.92 -5.39 -29.52
CA VAL A 3 -4.01 -6.09 -28.85
C VAL A 3 -5.13 -5.05 -28.72
N ASP A 4 -6.15 -5.14 -29.58
CA ASP A 4 -7.29 -4.25 -29.51
C ASP A 4 -8.11 -4.63 -28.28
N GLY A 5 -8.27 -3.69 -27.33
CA GLY A 5 -9.11 -3.88 -26.15
C GLY A 5 -9.14 -2.62 -25.29
N LYS A 6 -10.35 -2.21 -24.90
CA LYS A 6 -10.60 -1.07 -24.02
C LYS A 6 -10.67 -1.53 -22.57
N ILE A 7 -9.72 -1.08 -21.76
CA ILE A 7 -9.62 -1.51 -20.37
C ILE A 7 -9.82 -0.32 -19.43
N LEU A 8 -10.76 -0.47 -18.50
CA LEU A 8 -10.92 0.46 -17.39
C LEU A 8 -10.11 -0.04 -16.18
N VAL A 9 -9.29 0.85 -15.61
CA VAL A 9 -8.63 0.65 -14.31
C VAL A 9 -9.26 1.58 -13.29
N SER A 10 -9.85 1.02 -12.24
CA SER A 10 -10.44 1.80 -11.14
C SER A 10 -9.42 1.95 -10.01
N GLY A 11 -8.92 3.17 -9.82
CA GLY A 11 -7.93 3.57 -8.83
C GLY A 11 -6.57 3.94 -9.44
N ALA A 12 -6.05 5.12 -9.05
CA ALA A 12 -4.72 5.64 -9.45
C ALA A 12 -3.68 5.49 -8.32
N GLY A 13 -3.75 4.39 -7.55
CA GLY A 13 -2.71 3.96 -6.62
C GLY A 13 -1.62 3.13 -7.29
N VAL A 14 -0.68 2.60 -6.51
CA VAL A 14 0.48 1.82 -7.03
C VAL A 14 0.05 0.67 -7.94
N ALA A 15 -0.95 -0.14 -7.53
CA ALA A 15 -1.45 -1.25 -8.34
C ALA A 15 -2.04 -0.77 -9.68
N GLY A 16 -2.91 0.26 -9.63
CA GLY A 16 -3.59 0.77 -10.82
C GLY A 16 -2.65 1.45 -11.80
N LEU A 17 -1.73 2.28 -11.31
CA LEU A 17 -0.75 2.96 -12.17
C LEU A 17 0.24 1.97 -12.80
N THR A 18 0.68 0.95 -12.03
CA THR A 18 1.53 -0.12 -12.57
C THR A 18 0.79 -0.93 -13.64
N ALA A 19 -0.49 -1.26 -13.41
CA ALA A 19 -1.31 -1.96 -14.39
C ALA A 19 -1.52 -1.10 -15.64
N ALA A 20 -1.85 0.19 -15.49
CA ALA A 20 -2.05 1.11 -16.60
C ALA A 20 -0.79 1.24 -17.46
N TYR A 21 0.39 1.35 -16.83
CA TYR A 21 1.67 1.38 -17.55
C TYR A 21 1.86 0.16 -18.44
N TRP A 22 1.72 -1.04 -17.88
CA TRP A 22 1.99 -2.27 -18.62
C TRP A 22 0.93 -2.58 -19.66
N LEU A 23 -0.35 -2.34 -19.36
CA LEU A 23 -1.43 -2.49 -20.33
C LEU A 23 -1.22 -1.59 -21.54
N ALA A 24 -0.94 -0.30 -21.30
CA ALA A 24 -0.64 0.64 -22.39
C ALA A 24 0.62 0.25 -23.18
N ALA A 25 1.67 -0.26 -22.49
CA ALA A 25 2.88 -0.75 -23.13
C ALA A 25 2.63 -1.96 -24.02
N TYR A 26 1.64 -2.78 -23.70
CA TYR A 26 1.22 -3.92 -24.54
C TYR A 26 0.17 -3.56 -25.60
N GLY A 27 -0.26 -2.29 -25.67
CA GLY A 27 -1.09 -1.78 -26.75
C GLY A 27 -2.59 -1.73 -26.48
N PHE A 28 -3.02 -1.95 -25.23
CA PHE A 28 -4.42 -1.75 -24.81
C PHE A 28 -4.78 -0.25 -24.73
N GLU A 29 -6.04 0.08 -25.04
CA GLU A 29 -6.60 1.40 -24.77
C GLU A 29 -7.00 1.48 -23.29
N VAL A 30 -6.30 2.30 -22.50
CA VAL A 30 -6.46 2.33 -21.04
C VAL A 30 -7.13 3.63 -20.60
N THR A 31 -8.20 3.49 -19.81
CA THR A 31 -8.80 4.59 -19.04
C THR A 31 -8.61 4.29 -17.55
N VAL A 32 -8.06 5.25 -16.80
CA VAL A 32 -7.91 5.18 -15.33
C VAL A 32 -8.94 6.12 -14.70
N VAL A 33 -9.78 5.61 -13.81
CA VAL A 33 -10.69 6.43 -13.00
C VAL A 33 -10.22 6.52 -11.56
N GLU A 34 -10.15 7.73 -11.02
CA GLU A 34 -9.75 8.00 -9.63
C GLU A 34 -10.75 8.93 -8.95
N ARG A 35 -11.19 8.55 -7.74
CA ARG A 35 -12.20 9.32 -6.98
C ARG A 35 -11.66 10.66 -6.47
N ALA A 36 -10.37 10.75 -6.18
CA ALA A 36 -9.73 11.98 -5.77
C ALA A 36 -9.60 12.95 -6.97
N PRO A 37 -9.55 14.27 -6.72
CA PRO A 37 -9.41 15.26 -7.79
C PRO A 37 -8.03 15.28 -8.46
N GLY A 38 -7.10 14.48 -7.99
CA GLY A 38 -5.74 14.27 -8.46
C GLY A 38 -5.12 13.08 -7.76
N LEU A 39 -3.80 12.88 -7.89
CA LEU A 39 -3.09 11.91 -7.08
C LEU A 39 -3.21 12.29 -5.60
N ALA A 40 -3.54 11.32 -4.76
CA ALA A 40 -3.73 11.58 -3.34
C ALA A 40 -2.37 11.90 -2.69
N PRO A 41 -2.23 13.06 -2.01
CA PRO A 41 -1.00 13.41 -1.33
C PRO A 41 -0.77 12.54 -0.09
N GLY A 42 0.47 12.51 0.40
CA GLY A 42 0.82 11.84 1.65
C GLY A 42 0.84 10.32 1.55
N GLY A 43 0.77 9.70 2.70
CA GLY A 43 0.85 8.26 2.88
C GLY A 43 2.19 7.82 3.45
N GLN A 44 2.24 6.55 3.81
CA GLN A 44 3.38 5.92 4.47
C GLN A 44 4.58 5.71 3.54
N GLY A 45 5.72 5.38 4.14
CA GLY A 45 6.82 4.74 3.44
C GLY A 45 6.37 3.36 2.93
N LEU A 46 6.73 3.07 1.70
CA LEU A 46 6.45 1.82 1.02
C LEU A 46 7.75 1.12 0.68
N ASP A 47 7.79 -0.18 0.89
CA ASP A 47 8.95 -0.99 0.56
C ASP A 47 8.78 -1.63 -0.83
N ILE A 48 9.76 -1.43 -1.68
CA ILE A 48 9.89 -2.11 -2.98
C ILE A 48 11.00 -3.14 -2.83
N ARG A 49 10.63 -4.43 -2.82
CA ARG A 49 11.53 -5.52 -2.47
C ARG A 49 11.53 -6.63 -3.54
N GLY A 50 12.64 -7.35 -3.62
CA GLY A 50 12.76 -8.57 -4.40
C GLY A 50 12.18 -8.47 -5.82
N PRO A 51 11.11 -9.22 -6.16
CA PRO A 51 10.57 -9.23 -7.53
C PRO A 51 10.03 -7.87 -7.99
N ALA A 52 9.59 -6.97 -7.08
CA ALA A 52 9.12 -5.65 -7.47
C ALA A 52 10.26 -4.74 -7.96
N LEU A 53 11.50 -4.92 -7.47
CA LEU A 53 12.67 -4.24 -8.00
C LEU A 53 12.90 -4.61 -9.49
N GLN A 54 12.68 -5.88 -9.84
CA GLN A 54 12.76 -6.32 -11.22
C GLN A 54 11.64 -5.73 -12.09
N VAL A 55 10.42 -5.59 -11.55
CA VAL A 55 9.32 -4.91 -12.25
C VAL A 55 9.71 -3.45 -12.50
N ALA A 56 10.19 -2.72 -11.49
CA ALA A 56 10.67 -1.35 -11.62
C ALA A 56 11.80 -1.22 -12.64
N GLN A 57 12.73 -2.18 -12.66
CA GLN A 57 13.81 -2.23 -13.64
C GLN A 57 13.28 -2.43 -15.08
N ARG A 58 12.33 -3.33 -15.29
CA ARG A 58 11.70 -3.56 -16.60
C ARG A 58 10.89 -2.34 -17.09
N MET A 59 10.39 -1.53 -16.16
CA MET A 59 9.75 -0.23 -16.44
C MET A 59 10.75 0.88 -16.75
N ASN A 60 12.05 0.64 -16.58
CA ASN A 60 13.13 1.64 -16.61
C ASN A 60 12.97 2.74 -15.54
N LEU A 61 12.35 2.42 -14.42
CA LEU A 61 12.06 3.37 -13.32
C LEU A 61 12.92 3.13 -12.09
N LEU A 62 13.70 2.06 -12.01
CA LEU A 62 14.44 1.66 -10.81
C LEU A 62 15.34 2.78 -10.27
N ASP A 63 16.10 3.44 -11.15
CA ASP A 63 17.01 4.51 -10.74
C ASP A 63 16.25 5.77 -10.30
N THR A 64 15.14 6.12 -10.96
CA THR A 64 14.28 7.24 -10.56
C THR A 64 13.65 6.97 -9.19
N ILE A 65 13.17 5.75 -8.96
CA ILE A 65 12.61 5.32 -7.67
C ILE A 65 13.66 5.39 -6.57
N ARG A 66 14.90 4.94 -6.83
CA ARG A 66 16.00 5.06 -5.86
C ARG A 66 16.33 6.49 -5.51
N GLN A 67 16.37 7.39 -6.50
CA GLN A 67 16.65 8.82 -6.29
C GLN A 67 15.57 9.51 -5.46
N ARG A 68 14.31 9.08 -5.58
CA ARG A 68 13.18 9.58 -4.80
C ARG A 68 12.93 8.81 -3.50
N GLY A 69 13.68 7.73 -3.27
CA GLY A 69 13.60 6.93 -2.05
C GLY A 69 13.90 7.77 -0.79
N THR A 70 13.41 7.31 0.34
CA THR A 70 13.59 8.00 1.64
C THR A 70 15.05 8.05 2.08
N GLN A 71 15.87 7.10 1.59
CA GLN A 71 17.31 7.00 1.89
C GLN A 71 17.59 7.07 3.39
N GLN A 72 16.76 6.41 4.20
CA GLN A 72 16.89 6.42 5.65
C GLN A 72 18.25 5.90 6.08
N ARG A 73 18.88 6.58 7.04
CA ARG A 73 20.23 6.29 7.56
C ARG A 73 20.19 5.61 8.91
N GLY A 74 19.05 5.60 9.56
CA GLY A 74 18.89 5.00 10.85
C GLY A 74 17.60 5.37 11.55
N MET A 75 17.45 4.82 12.76
CA MET A 75 16.33 5.10 13.65
C MET A 75 16.78 5.24 15.09
N SER A 76 15.97 5.90 15.89
CA SER A 76 16.08 5.96 17.35
C SER A 76 14.76 5.54 18.00
N VAL A 77 14.83 4.93 19.16
CA VAL A 77 13.69 4.74 20.07
C VAL A 77 13.94 5.62 21.30
N VAL A 78 12.96 6.38 21.74
CA VAL A 78 13.06 7.32 22.85
C VAL A 78 12.04 7.05 23.93
N ASP A 79 12.34 7.48 25.17
CA ASP A 79 11.41 7.49 26.31
C ASP A 79 10.40 8.65 26.22
N ALA A 80 9.58 8.80 27.27
CA ALA A 80 8.55 9.85 27.32
C ALA A 80 9.13 11.26 27.45
N GLU A 81 10.35 11.40 27.92
CA GLU A 81 11.11 12.65 28.06
C GLU A 81 11.97 12.96 26.82
N GLY A 82 12.05 12.01 25.86
CA GLY A 82 12.83 12.14 24.62
C GLY A 82 14.29 11.69 24.74
N HIS A 83 14.68 11.00 25.85
CA HIS A 83 16.02 10.43 25.95
C HIS A 83 16.10 9.18 25.07
N GLU A 84 17.20 9.06 24.32
CA GLU A 84 17.43 7.93 23.44
C GLU A 84 17.66 6.64 24.26
N LEU A 85 16.78 5.66 24.07
CA LEU A 85 16.86 4.33 24.65
C LEU A 85 17.61 3.35 23.75
N PHE A 86 17.46 3.52 22.44
CA PHE A 86 18.03 2.63 21.43
C PHE A 86 18.28 3.41 20.13
N ARG A 87 19.33 3.04 19.43
CA ARG A 87 19.68 3.56 18.11
C ARG A 87 20.11 2.42 17.19
N SER A 88 19.68 2.47 15.94
CA SER A 88 20.15 1.53 14.90
C SER A 88 20.44 2.28 13.59
N THR A 89 21.57 1.91 12.96
CA THR A 89 21.92 2.31 11.59
C THR A 89 21.93 1.10 10.64
N GLU A 90 21.55 -0.06 11.14
CA GLU A 90 21.56 -1.31 10.38
C GLU A 90 20.15 -1.74 9.98
N ARG A 91 19.19 -1.61 10.90
CA ARG A 91 17.83 -2.12 10.74
C ARG A 91 16.77 -1.08 11.07
N THR A 92 15.66 -1.10 10.30
CA THR A 92 14.44 -0.35 10.59
C THR A 92 13.65 -1.01 11.72
N LEU A 93 12.66 -0.31 12.28
CA LEU A 93 11.72 -0.87 13.25
C LEU A 93 10.96 -2.08 12.69
N THR A 94 10.71 -2.10 11.39
CA THR A 94 10.06 -3.21 10.67
C THR A 94 11.06 -4.29 10.22
N GLY A 95 12.31 -4.27 10.70
CA GLY A 95 13.34 -5.29 10.44
C GLY A 95 13.96 -5.26 9.05
N GLY A 96 13.65 -4.27 8.21
CA GLY A 96 14.38 -4.03 6.97
C GLY A 96 15.81 -3.55 7.28
N GLN A 97 16.75 -3.78 6.37
CA GLN A 97 18.13 -3.29 6.47
C GLN A 97 18.27 -1.97 5.70
N PHE A 98 18.95 -0.99 6.28
CA PHE A 98 19.14 0.31 5.63
C PHE A 98 20.06 0.27 4.41
N ASP A 99 20.97 -0.71 4.35
CA ASP A 99 21.93 -0.94 3.26
C ASP A 99 21.49 -2.05 2.27
N ALA A 100 20.28 -2.57 2.39
CA ALA A 100 19.75 -3.59 1.49
C ALA A 100 19.50 -3.03 0.08
N PRO A 101 19.40 -3.91 -0.94
CA PRO A 101 19.00 -3.49 -2.28
C PRO A 101 17.56 -2.97 -2.34
N ASP A 102 16.78 -3.21 -1.30
CA ASP A 102 15.40 -2.77 -1.16
C ASP A 102 15.30 -1.24 -1.11
N ILE A 103 14.19 -0.70 -1.57
CA ILE A 103 13.98 0.74 -1.63
C ILE A 103 12.75 1.07 -0.78
N GLU A 104 12.94 1.92 0.23
CA GLU A 104 11.82 2.61 0.88
C GLU A 104 11.56 3.94 0.15
N ILE A 105 10.31 4.18 -0.23
CA ILE A 105 9.87 5.41 -0.91
C ILE A 105 8.52 5.84 -0.33
N LEU A 106 8.26 7.14 -0.25
CA LEU A 106 6.94 7.62 0.16
C LEU A 106 5.89 7.26 -0.90
N ARG A 107 4.67 6.94 -0.46
CA ARG A 107 3.59 6.50 -1.35
C ARG A 107 3.28 7.51 -2.44
N ASP A 108 3.21 8.79 -2.08
CA ASP A 108 2.96 9.89 -3.02
C ASP A 108 4.10 10.01 -4.05
N ASP A 109 5.37 9.98 -3.63
CA ASP A 109 6.53 10.00 -4.53
C ASP A 109 6.50 8.82 -5.51
N LEU A 110 6.16 7.60 -5.06
CA LEU A 110 6.05 6.44 -5.95
C LEU A 110 4.89 6.60 -6.95
N CYS A 111 3.74 7.07 -6.48
CA CYS A 111 2.59 7.31 -7.36
C CYS A 111 2.91 8.38 -8.42
N ASP A 112 3.62 9.45 -8.07
CA ASP A 112 4.06 10.46 -9.02
C ASP A 112 4.98 9.88 -10.10
N VAL A 113 5.99 9.06 -9.69
CA VAL A 113 6.90 8.39 -10.65
C VAL A 113 6.12 7.48 -11.60
N LEU A 114 5.18 6.71 -11.08
CA LEU A 114 4.37 5.80 -11.90
C LEU A 114 3.41 6.57 -12.82
N PHE A 115 2.78 7.62 -12.34
CA PHE A 115 1.88 8.47 -13.12
C PHE A 115 2.60 9.15 -14.28
N ASP A 116 3.77 9.74 -14.02
CA ASP A 116 4.62 10.34 -15.05
C ASP A 116 5.03 9.31 -16.12
N ALA A 117 5.30 8.07 -15.72
CA ALA A 117 5.67 7.00 -16.63
C ALA A 117 4.50 6.52 -17.51
N VAL A 118 3.27 6.55 -16.99
CA VAL A 118 2.07 6.31 -17.79
C VAL A 118 1.86 7.47 -18.77
N GLY A 119 1.93 8.70 -18.28
CA GLY A 119 1.81 9.92 -19.09
C GLY A 119 0.56 9.92 -19.98
N ALA A 120 0.73 10.35 -21.22
CA ALA A 120 -0.35 10.43 -22.20
C ALA A 120 -0.77 9.07 -22.83
N LYS A 121 -0.24 7.95 -22.35
CA LYS A 121 -0.57 6.61 -22.87
C LYS A 121 -1.91 6.07 -22.34
N ALA A 122 -2.47 6.72 -21.31
CA ALA A 122 -3.80 6.40 -20.77
C ALA A 122 -4.63 7.67 -20.55
N GLU A 123 -5.96 7.53 -20.63
CA GLU A 123 -6.89 8.57 -20.23
C GLU A 123 -7.05 8.55 -18.71
N PHE A 124 -7.05 9.71 -18.03
CA PHE A 124 -7.31 9.83 -16.60
C PHE A 124 -8.59 10.60 -16.31
N LEU A 125 -9.49 9.99 -15.54
CA LEU A 125 -10.76 10.56 -15.09
C LEU A 125 -10.71 10.79 -13.58
N PHE A 126 -10.10 11.91 -13.18
CA PHE A 126 -10.04 12.31 -11.77
C PHE A 126 -11.37 12.88 -11.26
N GLY A 127 -11.60 12.86 -9.95
CA GLY A 127 -12.83 13.31 -9.32
C GLY A 127 -14.04 12.43 -9.67
N ASN A 128 -13.79 11.19 -10.09
CA ASN A 128 -14.82 10.26 -10.51
C ASN A 128 -14.60 8.84 -10.00
N ARG A 129 -15.61 8.00 -10.05
CA ARG A 129 -15.55 6.63 -9.57
C ARG A 129 -16.46 5.71 -10.38
N VAL A 130 -16.23 4.42 -10.30
CA VAL A 130 -17.21 3.42 -10.73
C VAL A 130 -18.37 3.44 -9.73
N ALA A 131 -19.56 3.79 -10.18
CA ALA A 131 -20.78 3.86 -9.38
C ALA A 131 -21.72 2.69 -9.67
N GLY A 132 -21.64 2.11 -10.87
CA GLY A 132 -22.39 0.93 -11.28
C GLY A 132 -21.59 0.16 -12.33
N LEU A 133 -21.78 -1.17 -12.36
CA LEU A 133 -21.12 -2.04 -13.30
C LEU A 133 -22.08 -3.18 -13.68
N HIS A 134 -22.24 -3.41 -14.97
CA HIS A 134 -23.03 -4.49 -15.53
C HIS A 134 -22.20 -5.25 -16.56
N THR A 135 -21.92 -6.52 -16.28
CA THR A 135 -21.17 -7.40 -17.18
C THR A 135 -22.09 -8.08 -18.18
N HIS A 136 -21.61 -8.26 -19.41
CA HIS A 136 -22.26 -9.01 -20.49
C HIS A 136 -21.19 -9.85 -21.22
N ASP A 137 -21.61 -10.66 -22.19
CA ASP A 137 -20.71 -11.63 -22.82
C ASP A 137 -19.46 -11.00 -23.47
N ASP A 138 -19.64 -9.79 -24.03
CA ASP A 138 -18.60 -9.09 -24.80
C ASP A 138 -17.87 -7.99 -24.00
N GLY A 139 -18.15 -7.82 -22.68
CA GLY A 139 -17.52 -6.76 -21.91
C GLY A 139 -18.29 -6.33 -20.66
N ALA A 140 -18.17 -5.06 -20.33
CA ALA A 140 -18.85 -4.46 -19.18
C ALA A 140 -19.27 -3.01 -19.46
N THR A 141 -20.52 -2.69 -19.17
CA THR A 141 -21.02 -1.31 -19.15
C THR A 141 -20.78 -0.72 -17.76
N VAL A 142 -20.02 0.36 -17.69
CA VAL A 142 -19.67 1.07 -16.46
C VAL A 142 -20.43 2.39 -16.37
N THR A 143 -21.12 2.59 -15.24
CA THR A 143 -21.70 3.88 -14.87
C THR A 143 -20.77 4.59 -13.91
N PHE A 144 -20.31 5.78 -14.27
CA PHE A 144 -19.47 6.61 -13.41
C PHE A 144 -20.29 7.44 -12.42
N GLY A 145 -19.64 7.97 -11.39
CA GLY A 145 -20.26 8.79 -10.35
C GLY A 145 -20.95 10.05 -10.85
N ASN A 146 -20.55 10.59 -11.99
CA ASN A 146 -21.17 11.73 -12.68
C ASN A 146 -22.36 11.33 -13.58
N GLY A 147 -22.76 10.06 -13.59
CA GLY A 147 -23.88 9.53 -14.37
C GLY A 147 -23.56 9.17 -15.84
N VAL A 148 -22.35 9.41 -16.31
CA VAL A 148 -21.91 9.00 -17.65
C VAL A 148 -21.72 7.49 -17.68
N THR A 149 -22.09 6.84 -18.80
CA THR A 149 -21.84 5.41 -19.04
C THR A 149 -20.87 5.22 -20.19
N ARG A 150 -19.98 4.23 -20.06
CA ARG A 150 -19.06 3.77 -21.13
C ARG A 150 -18.96 2.25 -21.11
N ASP A 151 -18.66 1.66 -22.26
CA ASP A 151 -18.41 0.23 -22.42
C ASP A 151 -16.91 -0.04 -22.49
N PHE A 152 -16.50 -1.13 -21.82
CA PHE A 152 -15.12 -1.62 -21.77
C PHE A 152 -15.11 -3.13 -21.97
N ASP A 153 -14.05 -3.65 -22.58
CA ASP A 153 -13.86 -5.09 -22.73
C ASP A 153 -13.47 -5.76 -21.40
N LEU A 154 -12.80 -4.99 -20.52
CA LEU A 154 -12.37 -5.43 -19.20
C LEU A 154 -12.38 -4.29 -18.19
N VAL A 155 -12.78 -4.59 -16.96
CA VAL A 155 -12.67 -3.67 -15.82
C VAL A 155 -11.70 -4.27 -14.78
N ILE A 156 -10.69 -3.48 -14.39
CA ILE A 156 -9.72 -3.85 -13.37
C ILE A 156 -9.98 -3.00 -12.12
N GLY A 157 -10.40 -3.63 -11.02
CA GLY A 157 -10.50 -3.00 -9.71
C GLY A 157 -9.12 -2.95 -9.05
N ALA A 158 -8.56 -1.73 -8.94
CA ALA A 158 -7.31 -1.40 -8.28
C ALA A 158 -7.52 -0.33 -7.19
N ASP A 159 -8.74 -0.26 -6.66
CA ASP A 159 -9.28 0.80 -5.80
C ASP A 159 -9.11 0.50 -4.29
N GLY A 160 -8.14 -0.35 -3.96
CA GLY A 160 -7.60 -0.54 -2.61
C GLY A 160 -8.46 -1.39 -1.68
N LEU A 161 -8.13 -1.36 -0.39
CA LEU A 161 -8.73 -2.21 0.64
C LEU A 161 -10.26 -2.11 0.69
N HIS A 162 -10.80 -0.90 0.49
CA HIS A 162 -12.24 -0.61 0.48
C HIS A 162 -12.84 -0.60 -0.93
N SER A 163 -12.39 -1.49 -1.80
CA SER A 163 -12.75 -1.54 -3.21
C SER A 163 -14.25 -1.48 -3.48
N GLY A 164 -14.66 -0.46 -4.23
CA GLY A 164 -16.01 -0.31 -4.74
C GLY A 164 -16.31 -1.33 -5.83
N VAL A 165 -15.35 -1.63 -6.72
CA VAL A 165 -15.49 -2.63 -7.78
C VAL A 165 -15.72 -4.02 -7.18
N ARG A 166 -14.97 -4.40 -6.14
CA ARG A 166 -15.21 -5.65 -5.39
C ARG A 166 -16.63 -5.68 -4.85
N GLY A 167 -17.07 -4.59 -4.22
CA GLY A 167 -18.41 -4.48 -3.65
C GLY A 167 -19.54 -4.65 -4.68
N LEU A 168 -19.37 -4.09 -5.88
CA LEU A 168 -20.34 -4.15 -6.96
C LEU A 168 -20.45 -5.55 -7.60
N VAL A 169 -19.33 -6.27 -7.68
CA VAL A 169 -19.26 -7.51 -8.47
C VAL A 169 -19.21 -8.76 -7.63
N PHE A 170 -18.43 -8.75 -6.55
CA PHE A 170 -18.14 -9.97 -5.77
C PHE A 170 -19.00 -10.07 -4.50
N GLY A 171 -19.47 -8.95 -3.97
CA GLY A 171 -20.27 -8.88 -2.76
C GLY A 171 -19.73 -7.94 -1.70
N PRO A 172 -20.38 -7.88 -0.53
CA PRO A 172 -20.03 -6.91 0.50
C PRO A 172 -18.62 -7.13 1.06
N SER A 173 -17.91 -6.04 1.35
CA SER A 173 -16.51 -6.07 1.80
C SER A 173 -16.27 -6.93 3.03
N GLN A 174 -17.24 -6.99 3.94
CA GLN A 174 -17.16 -7.79 5.17
C GLN A 174 -16.99 -9.29 4.94
N ASP A 175 -17.41 -9.81 3.78
CA ASP A 175 -17.29 -11.23 3.44
C ASP A 175 -15.84 -11.62 3.09
N PHE A 176 -15.01 -10.64 2.75
CA PHE A 176 -13.64 -10.84 2.28
C PHE A 176 -12.58 -10.27 3.23
N HIS A 177 -12.99 -9.37 4.10
CA HIS A 177 -12.07 -8.64 4.97
C HIS A 177 -11.80 -9.41 6.27
N HIS A 178 -10.55 -9.76 6.50
CA HIS A 178 -10.06 -10.46 7.69
C HIS A 178 -9.16 -9.54 8.52
N HIS A 179 -9.66 -9.14 9.69
CA HIS A 179 -8.91 -8.34 10.64
C HIS A 179 -7.74 -9.12 11.22
N LEU A 180 -6.57 -8.50 11.32
CA LEU A 180 -5.36 -9.04 11.95
C LEU A 180 -4.92 -8.07 13.05
N SER A 181 -5.60 -8.00 14.14
CA SER A 181 -5.28 -7.18 15.34
C SER A 181 -4.39 -5.95 15.11
N GLY A 182 -4.93 -4.75 15.39
CA GLY A 182 -4.19 -3.51 15.30
C GLY A 182 -4.52 -2.62 14.11
N TYR A 183 -3.99 -1.40 14.17
CA TYR A 183 -4.25 -0.30 13.25
C TYR A 183 -2.97 0.48 12.95
N LEU A 184 -2.93 1.07 11.76
CA LEU A 184 -1.90 2.01 11.34
C LEU A 184 -2.56 3.32 10.94
N ALA A 185 -2.18 4.42 11.60
CA ALA A 185 -2.52 5.76 11.13
C ALA A 185 -1.24 6.47 10.64
N VAL A 186 -1.37 7.25 9.56
CA VAL A 186 -0.28 8.03 8.99
C VAL A 186 -0.81 9.39 8.56
N PHE A 187 -0.04 10.42 8.82
CA PHE A 187 -0.34 11.79 8.37
C PHE A 187 0.93 12.65 8.37
N SER A 188 0.91 13.74 7.61
CA SER A 188 2.04 14.66 7.56
C SER A 188 2.05 15.63 8.75
N VAL A 189 3.24 15.89 9.24
CA VAL A 189 3.53 16.93 10.26
C VAL A 189 4.71 17.79 9.78
N PRO A 190 4.87 19.02 10.27
CA PRO A 190 6.13 19.73 10.09
C PRO A 190 7.29 18.90 10.64
N ASN A 191 8.46 18.97 10.00
CA ASN A 191 9.64 18.27 10.52
C ASN A 191 10.26 19.03 11.71
N PHE A 192 9.50 19.10 12.79
CA PHE A 192 9.89 19.89 13.98
C PHE A 192 11.00 19.25 14.82
N LEU A 193 11.34 17.99 14.53
CA LEU A 193 12.48 17.31 15.13
C LEU A 193 13.77 17.54 14.32
N GLY A 194 13.69 18.17 13.14
CA GLY A 194 14.83 18.40 12.26
C GLY A 194 15.46 17.09 11.77
N LEU A 195 14.64 16.05 11.57
CA LEU A 195 15.12 14.74 11.13
C LEU A 195 15.63 14.82 9.70
N ASP A 196 16.83 14.34 9.48
CA ASP A 196 17.49 14.26 8.18
C ASP A 196 17.74 12.79 7.84
N HIS A 197 16.89 12.20 6.99
CA HIS A 197 16.90 10.77 6.67
C HIS A 197 16.92 9.88 7.93
N TRP A 198 16.06 10.19 8.88
CA TRP A 198 16.02 9.53 10.19
C TRP A 198 14.61 9.30 10.67
N GLN A 199 14.43 8.21 11.42
CA GLN A 199 13.16 7.85 12.06
C GLN A 199 13.34 7.91 13.59
N THR A 200 12.35 8.43 14.30
CA THR A 200 12.34 8.40 15.76
C THR A 200 11.01 7.85 16.24
N PHE A 201 11.06 6.88 17.15
CA PHE A 201 9.91 6.18 17.67
C PHE A 201 9.82 6.31 19.18
N HIS A 202 8.59 6.39 19.69
CA HIS A 202 8.26 6.35 21.10
C HIS A 202 7.17 5.29 21.33
N LYS A 203 7.34 4.49 22.38
CA LYS A 203 6.34 3.50 22.80
C LYS A 203 5.49 4.05 23.94
N HIS A 204 4.19 3.95 23.83
CA HIS A 204 3.24 4.30 24.87
C HIS A 204 2.12 3.25 24.93
N ASP A 205 1.99 2.52 26.03
CA ASP A 205 1.03 1.44 26.20
C ASP A 205 1.02 0.45 25.01
N HIS A 206 -0.11 0.39 24.30
CA HIS A 206 -0.31 -0.44 23.11
C HIS A 206 -0.01 0.27 21.79
N ALA A 207 0.55 1.48 21.86
CA ALA A 207 0.88 2.29 20.69
C ALA A 207 2.39 2.44 20.51
N VAL A 208 2.83 2.44 19.26
CA VAL A 208 4.13 2.93 18.84
C VAL A 208 3.91 4.15 17.97
N ILE A 209 4.44 5.27 18.39
CA ILE A 209 4.35 6.55 17.69
C ILE A 209 5.70 6.84 17.04
N GLY A 210 5.69 7.13 15.74
CA GLY A 210 6.92 7.43 15.00
C GLY A 210 6.83 8.72 14.22
N VAL A 211 7.98 9.37 14.03
CA VAL A 211 8.15 10.47 13.08
C VAL A 211 9.29 10.09 12.14
N LEU A 212 8.98 10.07 10.85
CA LEU A 212 9.92 9.80 9.77
C LEU A 212 10.21 11.10 9.04
N GLY A 213 11.47 11.56 9.07
CA GLY A 213 11.95 12.69 8.28
C GLY A 213 12.76 12.19 7.09
N VAL A 214 12.45 12.71 5.90
CA VAL A 214 13.21 12.43 4.68
C VAL A 214 14.21 13.57 4.42
N ARG A 215 13.75 14.82 4.57
CA ARG A 215 14.57 16.02 4.38
C ARG A 215 14.35 16.99 5.54
N PRO A 216 15.39 17.70 6.02
CA PRO A 216 15.26 18.58 7.18
C PRO A 216 14.22 19.69 7.01
N ASP A 217 14.10 20.22 5.79
CA ASP A 217 13.24 21.38 5.47
C ASP A 217 11.88 20.97 4.89
N ASP A 218 11.57 19.67 4.88
CA ASP A 218 10.34 19.12 4.33
C ASP A 218 9.36 18.72 5.44
N ARG A 219 8.17 18.28 5.04
CA ARG A 219 7.22 17.64 5.96
C ARG A 219 7.73 16.25 6.35
N ALA A 220 7.55 15.89 7.61
CA ALA A 220 7.77 14.54 8.11
C ALA A 220 6.47 13.75 8.09
N ARG A 221 6.55 12.42 8.22
CA ARG A 221 5.39 11.53 8.36
C ARG A 221 5.30 11.07 9.81
N ALA A 222 4.17 11.35 10.44
CA ALA A 222 3.81 10.76 11.73
C ALA A 222 3.12 9.41 11.50
N TYR A 223 3.53 8.42 12.27
CA TYR A 223 3.00 7.08 12.30
C TYR A 223 2.42 6.78 13.67
N VAL A 224 1.25 6.19 13.71
CA VAL A 224 0.66 5.62 14.92
C VAL A 224 0.32 4.17 14.62
N MET A 225 1.09 3.25 15.17
CA MET A 225 0.82 1.83 15.17
C MET A 225 0.17 1.47 16.49
N PHE A 226 -1.06 1.01 16.47
CA PHE A 226 -1.83 0.67 17.66
C PHE A 226 -2.20 -0.81 17.63
N ASP A 227 -1.78 -1.55 18.65
CA ASP A 227 -2.02 -2.98 18.76
C ASP A 227 -3.24 -3.27 19.63
N THR A 228 -4.25 -3.91 19.06
CA THR A 228 -5.50 -4.27 19.73
C THR A 228 -6.27 -5.33 18.95
N ASP A 229 -6.91 -6.23 19.68
CA ASP A 229 -7.88 -7.18 19.11
C ASP A 229 -9.26 -6.55 18.89
N ASP A 230 -9.50 -5.38 19.48
CA ASP A 230 -10.76 -4.68 19.34
C ASP A 230 -10.97 -4.23 17.89
N ARG A 231 -12.18 -4.51 17.40
CA ARG A 231 -12.63 -4.03 16.09
C ARG A 231 -13.39 -2.73 16.33
N PHE A 232 -12.73 -1.62 16.11
CA PHE A 232 -13.40 -0.33 16.19
C PHE A 232 -14.32 -0.17 14.98
N GLY A 233 -15.63 -0.12 15.26
CA GLY A 233 -16.63 0.16 14.24
C GLY A 233 -16.62 1.64 13.87
N TYR A 234 -15.79 2.04 12.92
CA TYR A 234 -15.83 3.39 12.35
C TYR A 234 -16.22 3.33 10.86
N ASP A 235 -16.92 4.33 10.38
CA ASP A 235 -17.06 4.52 8.94
C ASP A 235 -15.73 5.04 8.37
N TYR A 236 -15.12 4.30 7.46
CA TYR A 236 -13.88 4.72 6.80
C TYR A 236 -14.00 6.04 6.01
N ARG A 237 -15.22 6.58 5.89
CA ARG A 237 -15.51 7.90 5.29
C ARG A 237 -15.58 9.02 6.32
N ASP A 238 -15.75 8.69 7.59
CA ASP A 238 -15.80 9.67 8.68
C ASP A 238 -14.40 9.95 9.23
N VAL A 239 -13.66 10.81 8.53
CA VAL A 239 -12.30 11.20 8.88
C VAL A 239 -12.23 11.85 10.28
N THR A 240 -13.28 12.57 10.68
CA THR A 240 -13.32 13.22 12.00
C THR A 240 -13.40 12.17 13.11
N ALA A 241 -14.28 11.19 12.98
CA ALA A 241 -14.36 10.09 13.95
C ALA A 241 -13.05 9.29 14.01
N GLN A 242 -12.39 9.06 12.87
CA GLN A 242 -11.11 8.37 12.82
C GLN A 242 -9.99 9.17 13.52
N LYS A 243 -9.89 10.48 13.29
CA LYS A 243 -8.92 11.33 13.98
C LYS A 243 -9.14 11.34 15.50
N ASN A 244 -10.40 11.41 15.95
CA ASN A 244 -10.75 11.34 17.37
C ASN A 244 -10.37 9.97 17.99
N LEU A 245 -10.54 8.89 17.25
CA LEU A 245 -10.14 7.54 17.67
C LEU A 245 -8.63 7.48 17.89
N VAL A 246 -7.84 7.93 16.92
CA VAL A 246 -6.37 7.98 17.02
C VAL A 246 -5.92 8.89 18.17
N ALA A 247 -6.54 10.04 18.35
CA ALA A 247 -6.26 10.92 19.49
C ALA A 247 -6.53 10.23 20.83
N GLY A 248 -7.60 9.42 20.91
CA GLY A 248 -7.92 8.62 22.08
C GLY A 248 -6.86 7.56 22.42
N TRP A 249 -6.29 6.91 21.42
CA TRP A 249 -5.20 5.92 21.61
C TRP A 249 -3.93 6.55 22.20
N LEU A 250 -3.71 7.83 21.93
CA LEU A 250 -2.51 8.55 22.32
C LEU A 250 -2.71 9.43 23.57
N ALA A 251 -3.87 9.32 24.23
CA ALA A 251 -4.17 10.13 25.41
C ALA A 251 -3.19 9.86 26.56
N GLY A 252 -2.52 10.89 27.04
CA GLY A 252 -1.54 10.78 28.13
C GLY A 252 -0.14 10.38 27.70
N ALA A 253 0.11 10.12 26.43
CA ALA A 253 1.44 9.81 25.94
C ALA A 253 2.39 11.02 26.10
N GLY A 254 3.63 10.72 26.47
CA GLY A 254 4.72 11.68 26.61
C GLY A 254 5.39 12.05 25.29
N TRP A 255 6.71 12.40 25.38
CA TRP A 255 7.52 12.79 24.23
C TRP A 255 6.87 13.94 23.44
N GLU A 256 6.95 13.92 22.13
CA GLU A 256 6.36 14.91 21.20
C GLU A 256 4.90 14.61 20.82
N VAL A 257 4.26 13.62 21.46
CA VAL A 257 2.90 13.20 21.10
C VAL A 257 1.88 14.32 21.20
N PRO A 258 1.88 15.21 22.24
CA PRO A 258 0.99 16.36 22.28
C PRO A 258 1.15 17.28 21.06
N ARG A 259 2.37 17.44 20.56
CA ARG A 259 2.66 18.24 19.37
C ARG A 259 2.22 17.56 18.08
N ILE A 260 2.41 16.24 17.98
CA ILE A 260 1.90 15.42 16.87
C ILE A 260 0.38 15.53 16.80
N LEU A 261 -0.31 15.38 17.93
CA LEU A 261 -1.77 15.49 18.02
C LEU A 261 -2.31 16.88 17.64
N ALA A 262 -1.55 17.94 17.93
CA ALA A 262 -1.93 19.28 17.52
C ALA A 262 -2.00 19.43 15.98
N HIS A 263 -1.21 18.64 15.23
CA HIS A 263 -1.24 18.63 13.77
C HIS A 263 -2.25 17.63 13.20
N LEU A 264 -2.69 16.65 13.96
CA LEU A 264 -3.64 15.64 13.49
C LEU A 264 -4.97 16.24 13.01
N THR A 265 -5.49 17.24 13.72
CA THR A 265 -6.76 17.87 13.39
C THR A 265 -6.76 18.46 11.99
N ASP A 266 -5.70 19.16 11.63
CA ASP A 266 -5.57 19.90 10.37
C ASP A 266 -4.91 19.09 9.24
N ALA A 267 -4.47 17.84 9.52
CA ALA A 267 -3.87 16.98 8.51
C ALA A 267 -4.88 16.62 7.41
N ASP A 268 -4.63 17.06 6.19
CA ASP A 268 -5.46 16.83 5.00
C ASP A 268 -5.15 15.48 4.31
N ASP A 269 -4.00 14.90 4.61
CA ASP A 269 -3.50 13.62 4.11
C ASP A 269 -3.61 12.48 5.15
N PHE A 270 -4.42 12.69 6.21
CA PHE A 270 -4.63 11.68 7.24
C PHE A 270 -5.25 10.41 6.67
N HIS A 271 -4.65 9.29 7.04
CA HIS A 271 -5.15 7.96 6.72
C HIS A 271 -5.03 7.04 7.94
N VAL A 272 -6.06 6.24 8.20
CA VAL A 272 -6.02 5.16 9.17
C VAL A 272 -6.69 3.93 8.60
N ASP A 273 -6.09 2.78 8.82
CA ASP A 273 -6.70 1.49 8.50
C ASP A 273 -6.23 0.40 9.47
N ASN A 274 -6.97 -0.68 9.53
CA ASN A 274 -6.59 -1.84 10.32
C ASN A 274 -5.57 -2.70 9.57
N TYR A 275 -4.87 -3.57 10.30
CA TYR A 275 -3.96 -4.56 9.73
C TYR A 275 -4.72 -5.72 9.07
N GLY A 276 -5.74 -5.39 8.26
CA GLY A 276 -6.59 -6.37 7.62
C GLY A 276 -6.00 -7.00 6.37
N GLN A 277 -6.58 -8.14 6.01
CA GLN A 277 -6.34 -8.80 4.73
C GLN A 277 -7.64 -8.89 3.94
N VAL A 278 -7.52 -8.88 2.62
CA VAL A 278 -8.60 -9.28 1.72
C VAL A 278 -8.30 -10.70 1.24
N ARG A 279 -9.19 -11.65 1.53
CA ARG A 279 -9.06 -13.04 1.10
C ARG A 279 -10.26 -13.42 0.27
N MET A 280 -10.00 -13.92 -0.92
CA MET A 280 -11.03 -14.28 -1.90
C MET A 280 -10.65 -15.59 -2.58
N ASP A 281 -11.66 -16.41 -2.88
CA ASP A 281 -11.49 -17.66 -3.63
C ASP A 281 -11.14 -17.38 -5.09
N SER A 282 -11.64 -16.28 -5.66
CA SER A 282 -11.29 -15.81 -6.99
C SER A 282 -11.26 -14.27 -7.04
N TRP A 283 -10.30 -13.74 -7.80
CA TRP A 283 -10.16 -12.31 -8.09
C TRP A 283 -10.71 -11.93 -9.45
N VAL A 284 -11.30 -12.89 -10.14
CA VAL A 284 -11.85 -12.75 -11.49
C VAL A 284 -13.31 -13.18 -11.50
N ARG A 285 -14.16 -12.37 -12.12
CA ARG A 285 -15.56 -12.71 -12.39
C ARG A 285 -16.00 -12.10 -13.71
N GLY A 286 -16.19 -12.94 -14.72
CA GLY A 286 -16.48 -12.47 -16.08
C GLY A 286 -15.39 -11.51 -16.57
N GLN A 287 -15.79 -10.33 -17.02
CA GLN A 287 -14.92 -9.27 -17.51
C GLN A 287 -14.47 -8.32 -16.40
N VAL A 288 -14.35 -8.79 -15.18
CA VAL A 288 -13.85 -8.00 -14.05
C VAL A 288 -12.74 -8.75 -13.35
N ALA A 289 -11.59 -8.08 -13.16
CA ALA A 289 -10.47 -8.56 -12.36
C ALA A 289 -10.14 -7.58 -11.24
N LEU A 290 -9.63 -8.09 -10.14
CA LEU A 290 -9.10 -7.28 -9.03
C LEU A 290 -7.58 -7.40 -8.96
N VAL A 291 -6.90 -6.31 -8.59
CA VAL A 291 -5.44 -6.28 -8.43
C VAL A 291 -5.05 -5.51 -7.17
N GLY A 292 -3.97 -5.94 -6.52
CA GLY A 292 -3.50 -5.34 -5.27
C GLY A 292 -4.49 -5.53 -4.11
N ASP A 293 -4.58 -4.54 -3.24
CA ASP A 293 -5.42 -4.63 -2.03
C ASP A 293 -6.92 -4.80 -2.33
N ALA A 294 -7.36 -4.45 -3.53
CA ALA A 294 -8.74 -4.68 -3.96
C ALA A 294 -9.10 -6.17 -3.99
N GLY A 295 -8.15 -7.04 -4.37
CA GLY A 295 -8.37 -8.48 -4.49
C GLY A 295 -7.72 -9.32 -3.39
N PHE A 296 -6.57 -8.88 -2.88
CA PHE A 296 -5.72 -9.73 -2.03
C PHE A 296 -4.75 -8.94 -1.14
N SER A 297 -5.27 -7.95 -0.40
CA SER A 297 -4.44 -7.26 0.59
C SER A 297 -3.69 -8.25 1.48
N THR A 298 -2.38 -8.03 1.62
CA THR A 298 -1.50 -8.90 2.41
C THR A 298 -1.35 -8.46 3.86
N SER A 299 -1.87 -7.30 4.21
CA SER A 299 -1.67 -6.56 5.46
C SER A 299 -0.41 -5.68 5.47
N PRO A 300 -0.47 -4.48 6.06
CA PRO A 300 0.70 -3.62 6.26
C PRO A 300 1.80 -4.25 7.13
N ARG A 301 1.47 -5.24 7.96
CA ARG A 301 2.43 -5.92 8.87
C ARG A 301 3.68 -6.46 8.20
N THR A 302 3.59 -6.87 6.94
CA THR A 302 4.74 -7.48 6.23
C THR A 302 5.55 -6.46 5.43
N GLY A 303 5.04 -5.25 5.21
CA GLY A 303 5.62 -4.32 4.24
C GLY A 303 5.59 -4.82 2.79
N GLN A 304 4.87 -5.92 2.48
CA GLN A 304 4.89 -6.54 1.14
C GLN A 304 3.78 -6.06 0.21
N GLY A 305 2.84 -5.22 0.69
CA GLY A 305 1.69 -4.78 -0.10
C GLY A 305 2.09 -4.17 -1.45
N THR A 306 3.06 -3.27 -1.46
CA THR A 306 3.59 -2.62 -2.68
C THR A 306 4.23 -3.62 -3.62
N THR A 307 5.08 -4.50 -3.08
CA THR A 307 5.76 -5.55 -3.86
C THR A 307 4.74 -6.45 -4.56
N VAL A 308 3.75 -6.94 -3.81
CA VAL A 308 2.69 -7.81 -4.37
C VAL A 308 1.85 -7.05 -5.40
N ALA A 309 1.51 -5.78 -5.15
CA ALA A 309 0.72 -4.97 -6.07
C ALA A 309 1.43 -4.75 -7.43
N MET A 310 2.72 -4.39 -7.40
CA MET A 310 3.52 -4.19 -8.62
C MET A 310 3.71 -5.48 -9.42
N VAL A 311 4.03 -6.58 -8.73
CA VAL A 311 4.18 -7.90 -9.35
C VAL A 311 2.87 -8.35 -9.98
N ALA A 312 1.75 -8.22 -9.25
CA ALA A 312 0.45 -8.65 -9.72
C ALA A 312 -0.03 -7.84 -10.94
N ALA A 313 0.19 -6.53 -10.93
CA ALA A 313 -0.14 -5.66 -12.05
C ALA A 313 0.67 -6.02 -13.32
N TYR A 314 1.96 -6.31 -13.15
CA TYR A 314 2.82 -6.79 -14.24
C TYR A 314 2.34 -8.13 -14.81
N VAL A 315 2.03 -9.09 -13.94
CA VAL A 315 1.55 -10.43 -14.36
C VAL A 315 0.20 -10.31 -15.05
N LEU A 316 -0.74 -9.53 -14.49
CA LEU A 316 -2.05 -9.32 -15.10
C LEU A 316 -1.93 -8.81 -16.55
N ALA A 317 -1.21 -7.72 -16.75
CA ALA A 317 -1.04 -7.14 -18.06
C ALA A 317 -0.27 -8.07 -19.03
N GLY A 318 0.74 -8.78 -18.50
CA GLY A 318 1.53 -9.74 -19.29
C GLY A 318 0.73 -10.95 -19.74
N GLU A 319 -0.08 -11.54 -18.85
CA GLU A 319 -0.92 -12.68 -19.21
C GLU A 319 -2.04 -12.29 -20.19
N LEU A 320 -2.64 -11.11 -20.04
CA LEU A 320 -3.60 -10.59 -21.02
C LEU A 320 -2.96 -10.41 -22.42
N SER A 321 -1.75 -9.87 -22.46
CA SER A 321 -1.01 -9.70 -23.71
C SER A 321 -0.62 -11.04 -24.36
N ALA A 322 -0.15 -12.00 -23.56
CA ALA A 322 0.30 -13.30 -24.03
C ALA A 322 -0.81 -14.16 -24.63
N HIS A 323 -2.05 -13.92 -24.25
CA HIS A 323 -3.21 -14.63 -24.78
C HIS A 323 -3.88 -13.94 -25.98
N HIS A 324 -3.22 -12.91 -26.55
CA HIS A 324 -3.59 -12.32 -27.85
C HIS A 324 -5.06 -11.93 -28.02
N GLY A 325 -5.67 -11.35 -26.98
CA GLY A 325 -7.07 -10.88 -27.00
C GLY A 325 -8.09 -11.88 -26.43
N ASP A 326 -7.68 -13.10 -26.09
CA ASP A 326 -8.52 -13.99 -25.26
C ASP A 326 -8.40 -13.56 -23.80
N LEU A 327 -9.21 -12.54 -23.43
CA LEU A 327 -9.21 -11.97 -22.08
C LEU A 327 -9.54 -13.03 -21.00
N ALA A 328 -10.43 -13.97 -21.30
CA ALA A 328 -10.84 -14.99 -20.35
C ALA A 328 -9.67 -15.95 -20.03
N ALA A 329 -8.94 -16.39 -21.05
CA ALA A 329 -7.74 -17.23 -20.87
C ALA A 329 -6.61 -16.45 -20.15
N GLY A 330 -6.42 -15.17 -20.50
CA GLY A 330 -5.43 -14.29 -19.84
C GLY A 330 -5.74 -14.10 -18.37
N LEU A 331 -7.00 -13.84 -18.01
CA LEU A 331 -7.45 -13.69 -16.62
C LEU A 331 -7.31 -14.98 -15.80
N ALA A 332 -7.66 -16.12 -16.40
CA ALA A 332 -7.46 -17.41 -15.74
C ALA A 332 -5.98 -17.70 -15.47
N SER A 333 -5.11 -17.37 -16.43
CA SER A 333 -3.65 -17.50 -16.29
C SER A 333 -3.06 -16.56 -15.26
N TYR A 334 -3.53 -15.31 -15.22
CA TYR A 334 -3.20 -14.33 -14.18
C TYR A 334 -3.45 -14.89 -12.78
N GLU A 335 -4.67 -15.36 -12.53
CA GLU A 335 -5.06 -15.88 -11.22
C GLU A 335 -4.25 -17.13 -10.85
N ALA A 336 -4.10 -18.07 -11.77
CA ALA A 336 -3.32 -19.31 -11.55
C ALA A 336 -1.83 -19.00 -11.27
N THR A 337 -1.24 -18.05 -11.97
CA THR A 337 0.17 -17.67 -11.81
C THR A 337 0.45 -17.04 -10.43
N LEU A 338 -0.47 -16.25 -9.90
CA LEU A 338 -0.25 -15.49 -8.66
C LEU A 338 -0.77 -16.16 -7.40
N ARG A 339 -1.67 -17.13 -7.51
CA ARG A 339 -2.42 -17.69 -6.36
C ARG A 339 -1.51 -18.09 -5.21
N ASP A 340 -0.53 -18.92 -5.47
CA ASP A 340 0.37 -19.42 -4.42
C ASP A 340 1.25 -18.31 -3.83
N TYR A 341 1.70 -17.37 -4.67
CA TYR A 341 2.49 -16.22 -4.21
C TYR A 341 1.71 -15.33 -3.24
N VAL A 342 0.48 -14.99 -3.58
CA VAL A 342 -0.40 -14.20 -2.73
C VAL A 342 -0.70 -14.93 -1.41
N ILE A 343 -1.05 -16.21 -1.47
CA ILE A 343 -1.36 -17.00 -0.27
C ILE A 343 -0.16 -17.06 0.68
N ARG A 344 1.07 -17.27 0.16
CA ARG A 344 2.28 -17.26 1.00
C ARG A 344 2.48 -15.90 1.70
N ASN A 345 2.36 -14.80 0.96
CA ASN A 345 2.45 -13.46 1.55
C ASN A 345 1.38 -13.21 2.62
N GLN A 346 0.15 -13.65 2.40
CA GLN A 346 -0.93 -13.52 3.38
C GLN A 346 -0.68 -14.37 4.63
N ARG A 347 -0.19 -15.62 4.48
CA ARG A 347 0.17 -16.48 5.62
C ARG A 347 1.28 -15.87 6.46
N ARG A 348 2.28 -15.30 5.81
CA ARG A 348 3.39 -14.65 6.51
C ARG A 348 2.92 -13.53 7.43
N ALA A 349 1.97 -12.71 6.99
CA ALA A 349 1.39 -11.67 7.83
C ALA A 349 0.63 -12.21 9.07
N GLN A 350 0.09 -13.42 8.98
CA GLN A 350 -0.61 -14.07 10.11
C GLN A 350 0.36 -14.67 11.12
N GLU A 351 1.53 -15.11 10.66
CA GLU A 351 2.60 -15.65 11.51
C GLU A 351 3.27 -14.55 12.36
N LEU A 352 3.21 -13.30 11.89
CA LEU A 352 3.65 -12.14 12.64
C LEU A 352 2.58 -11.78 13.67
N THR A 353 2.70 -12.34 14.86
CA THR A 353 1.87 -11.94 15.98
C THR A 353 2.20 -10.52 16.43
N SER A 354 1.19 -9.83 16.95
CA SER A 354 1.23 -8.43 17.41
C SER A 354 2.34 -8.10 18.42
N HIS A 355 2.87 -9.10 19.12
CA HIS A 355 3.87 -8.92 20.18
C HIS A 355 5.26 -8.51 19.67
N VAL A 356 5.55 -8.70 18.39
CA VAL A 356 6.92 -8.52 17.86
C VAL A 356 7.36 -7.06 17.78
N LEU A 357 6.44 -6.12 17.56
CA LEU A 357 6.78 -4.69 17.51
C LEU A 357 6.89 -4.04 18.90
N LEU A 358 6.46 -4.73 19.96
CA LEU A 358 6.29 -4.16 21.29
C LEU A 358 7.17 -4.78 22.38
N GLU A 359 7.83 -5.90 22.13
CA GLU A 359 8.74 -6.53 23.06
C GLU A 359 10.17 -5.96 22.98
N THR A 360 10.34 -4.67 23.17
CA THR A 360 11.61 -4.20 23.70
C THR A 360 11.54 -4.38 25.21
N SER A 361 12.03 -5.53 25.69
CA SER A 361 12.08 -5.82 27.12
C SER A 361 12.86 -4.74 27.86
N SER A 362 12.18 -4.03 28.75
CA SER A 362 12.72 -3.03 29.66
C SER A 362 13.63 -3.61 30.76
N GLU A 363 14.08 -4.86 30.64
CA GLU A 363 14.77 -5.56 31.73
C GLU A 363 16.25 -5.89 31.47
N HIS A 364 16.83 -5.57 30.33
CA HIS A 364 18.26 -5.85 30.10
C HIS A 364 18.99 -4.58 29.61
N GLY A 365 20.11 -4.31 30.28
CA GLY A 365 20.93 -3.11 30.11
C GLY A 365 21.50 -2.95 28.69
N ALA A 366 22.12 -1.80 28.47
CA ALA A 366 22.54 -1.14 27.22
C ALA A 366 23.37 -1.94 26.18
N ASP A 367 23.48 -3.26 26.28
CA ASP A 367 24.26 -4.12 25.38
C ASP A 367 23.44 -5.25 24.72
N THR A 368 22.13 -5.23 24.85
CA THR A 368 21.30 -6.26 24.20
C THR A 368 20.78 -5.75 22.86
N HIS A 369 21.24 -6.35 21.76
CA HIS A 369 20.47 -6.45 20.54
C HIS A 369 19.02 -6.74 20.94
N PRO A 370 18.01 -6.04 20.42
CA PRO A 370 16.63 -6.43 20.64
C PRO A 370 16.46 -7.81 19.99
N GLU A 371 16.70 -8.87 20.78
CA GLU A 371 16.36 -10.24 20.42
C GLU A 371 14.84 -10.24 20.30
N GLY A 372 14.32 -10.19 19.08
CA GLY A 372 12.88 -10.17 18.83
C GLY A 372 12.42 -9.30 17.67
N ILE A 373 13.23 -8.41 17.10
CA ILE A 373 12.87 -7.79 15.84
C ILE A 373 13.08 -8.83 14.74
N PRO A 374 12.01 -9.31 14.07
CA PRO A 374 12.16 -10.30 13.01
C PRO A 374 13.01 -9.73 11.88
N ASP A 375 13.82 -10.59 11.27
CA ASP A 375 14.49 -10.24 10.02
C ASP A 375 13.46 -10.20 8.88
N PHE A 376 12.86 -9.03 8.66
CA PHE A 376 11.90 -8.81 7.58
C PHE A 376 12.57 -8.83 6.19
N GLY A 377 13.90 -8.72 6.09
CA GLY A 377 14.63 -8.98 4.84
C GLY A 377 14.46 -10.42 4.37
N SER A 378 14.30 -11.38 5.31
CA SER A 378 13.95 -12.77 5.00
C SER A 378 12.48 -12.99 4.66
N MET A 379 11.64 -11.96 4.72
CA MET A 379 10.18 -12.05 4.52
C MET A 379 9.74 -11.81 3.09
N THR A 380 10.63 -11.42 2.20
CA THR A 380 10.29 -11.27 0.79
C THR A 380 10.11 -12.65 0.16
N GLU A 381 8.86 -12.99 -0.16
CA GLU A 381 8.56 -14.25 -0.85
C GLU A 381 9.14 -14.22 -2.26
N PRO A 382 9.87 -15.25 -2.67
CA PRO A 382 10.42 -15.32 -4.01
C PRO A 382 9.28 -15.50 -5.04
N PHE A 383 9.42 -14.80 -6.15
CA PHE A 383 8.54 -14.95 -7.31
C PHE A 383 9.36 -14.83 -8.60
N ALA A 384 9.27 -15.84 -9.45
CA ALA A 384 9.95 -15.84 -10.75
C ALA A 384 9.08 -15.11 -11.79
N LEU A 385 9.49 -13.88 -12.14
CA LEU A 385 8.80 -13.10 -13.16
C LEU A 385 8.99 -13.71 -14.54
N LYS A 386 7.90 -14.00 -15.24
CA LYS A 386 7.94 -14.33 -16.67
C LYS A 386 8.40 -13.12 -17.50
N ASN A 387 8.90 -13.37 -18.68
CA ASN A 387 9.10 -12.33 -19.70
C ASN A 387 7.91 -12.42 -20.68
N TYR A 388 7.17 -11.35 -20.76
CA TYR A 388 6.03 -11.22 -21.67
C TYR A 388 6.41 -10.43 -22.92
#